data_4c2f43ace99a7230b23cf7743aaa5d04
#
_entry.id   4c2f43ace99a7230b23cf7743aaa5d04
#
_cell.length_a   1.000
_cell.length_b   1.000
_cell.length_c   1.000
_cell.angle_alpha   90.00
_cell.angle_beta   90.00
_cell.angle_gamma   90.00
#
_symmetry.space_group_name_H-M   'P 1'
#
loop_
_entity.id
_entity.type
_entity.pdbx_description
1 polymer ?
#
loop_
_entity_poly.entity_id
_entity_poly.type
_entity_poly.pdbx_seq_one_letter_code
_entity_poly.pdbx_strand_id
1 'polypeptide(L)'
;MNPVSPLKTYLEAVVANLKAGNATEHTHRPALKTLLEAVGAQVGGAAHGAIQATNEPQRIACGAPDFIVTRGLLPLGYVEAKDVGVSLDKTAATDQLRRYRESLPNLILTDYIDFRWFVDGECKLTASLPRPGKDGKVRWNEAAASEVAQLLAQFIQADLPIKATPHDLATRMAGLGRLIRDLINETFKAEGARGELHSQLKAFRDVLMGDTLTEAQFADMYAQTLCYGLFAARCTLPAGSGFTRQSAAHQLPKTNPFLRKLFHQIAGPDLDDRISWAVDQLAELLARADMAAILETFGRATRQEDPVVHFYETFLAAYDPAMREARGVYYTPEPVVGYIVRSVDALLKKHFAMPEGLAHAGKTIIKVPPPPEAAKNGKPGYIDHETHRLQILDPATGTGTFLHAVIQQTRQHFVGNDGPWPGHVAD
;
A
#
# COMPACT_ATOMS: atom_id res chain seq x y z
N MET A 1 -8.54 28.80 27.12
CA MET A 1 -9.44 29.54 26.18
C MET A 1 -10.67 28.67 25.96
N ASN A 2 -11.84 29.26 25.83
CA ASN A 2 -13.08 28.48 25.65
C ASN A 2 -13.10 27.87 24.23
N PRO A 3 -13.18 26.55 24.06
CA PRO A 3 -13.13 25.86 22.74
C PRO A 3 -14.31 26.24 21.83
N VAL A 4 -15.33 26.89 22.36
CA VAL A 4 -16.54 27.33 21.65
C VAL A 4 -16.34 28.62 20.86
N SER A 5 -15.34 29.46 21.21
CA SER A 5 -15.12 30.77 20.57
C SER A 5 -14.81 30.68 19.06
N PRO A 6 -13.94 29.76 18.55
CA PRO A 6 -13.69 29.64 17.11
C PRO A 6 -14.90 29.21 16.31
N LEU A 7 -15.80 28.40 16.90
CA LEU A 7 -17.01 27.89 16.24
C LEU A 7 -18.03 29.00 15.97
N LYS A 8 -18.14 30.00 16.84
CA LYS A 8 -19.03 31.16 16.61
C LYS A 8 -18.58 31.94 15.37
N THR A 9 -17.31 32.30 15.30
CA THR A 9 -16.72 33.01 14.15
C THR A 9 -16.87 32.18 12.87
N TYR A 10 -16.63 30.86 12.95
CA TYR A 10 -16.82 29.92 11.85
C TYR A 10 -18.26 29.92 11.32
N LEU A 11 -19.25 29.77 12.22
CA LEU A 11 -20.65 29.73 11.84
C LEU A 11 -21.11 31.05 11.22
N GLU A 12 -20.65 32.19 11.75
CA GLU A 12 -20.92 33.52 11.19
C GLU A 12 -20.39 33.65 9.76
N ALA A 13 -19.17 33.13 9.49
CA ALA A 13 -18.58 33.10 8.15
C ALA A 13 -19.37 32.22 7.18
N VAL A 14 -19.75 30.99 7.61
CA VAL A 14 -20.57 30.10 6.79
C VAL A 14 -21.91 30.72 6.43
N VAL A 15 -22.59 31.33 7.40
CA VAL A 15 -23.88 32.01 7.20
C VAL A 15 -23.75 33.24 6.28
N ALA A 16 -22.67 34.00 6.40
CA ALA A 16 -22.41 35.13 5.52
C ALA A 16 -22.26 34.68 4.06
N ASN A 17 -21.52 33.60 3.84
CA ASN A 17 -21.35 33.00 2.52
C ASN A 17 -22.71 32.50 1.94
N LEU A 18 -23.52 31.83 2.76
CA LEU A 18 -24.85 31.35 2.32
C LEU A 18 -25.78 32.47 1.92
N LYS A 19 -25.71 33.61 2.63
CA LYS A 19 -26.50 34.82 2.30
C LYS A 19 -26.09 35.45 0.99
N ALA A 20 -24.87 35.30 0.54
CA ALA A 20 -24.39 35.80 -0.76
C ALA A 20 -25.07 35.11 -1.94
N GLY A 21 -25.71 33.95 -1.74
CA GLY A 21 -26.57 33.25 -2.70
C GLY A 21 -25.86 32.47 -3.81
N ASN A 22 -24.54 32.51 -3.88
CA ASN A 22 -23.70 31.80 -4.86
C ASN A 22 -22.62 30.94 -4.21
N ALA A 23 -22.82 30.55 -2.94
CA ALA A 23 -21.86 29.76 -2.22
C ALA A 23 -21.90 28.29 -2.70
N THR A 24 -20.75 27.75 -2.97
CA THR A 24 -20.51 26.32 -3.21
C THR A 24 -19.67 25.75 -2.06
N GLU A 25 -19.43 24.45 -2.04
CA GLU A 25 -18.55 23.83 -1.03
C GLU A 25 -17.18 24.53 -0.95
N HIS A 26 -16.59 24.93 -2.08
CA HIS A 26 -15.29 25.63 -2.12
C HIS A 26 -15.30 26.98 -1.39
N THR A 27 -16.46 27.65 -1.36
CA THR A 27 -16.61 28.97 -0.70
C THR A 27 -16.43 28.86 0.82
N HIS A 28 -16.77 27.73 1.41
CA HIS A 28 -16.71 27.52 2.86
C HIS A 28 -15.37 26.93 3.34
N ARG A 29 -14.53 26.40 2.43
CA ARG A 29 -13.26 25.75 2.76
C ARG A 29 -12.31 26.62 3.60
N PRO A 30 -12.10 27.92 3.32
CA PRO A 30 -11.22 28.77 4.14
C PRO A 30 -11.68 28.87 5.60
N ALA A 31 -13.00 28.99 5.83
CA ALA A 31 -13.55 29.02 7.17
C ALA A 31 -13.33 27.72 7.93
N LEU A 32 -13.54 26.57 7.27
CA LEU A 32 -13.30 25.24 7.85
C LEU A 32 -11.83 25.03 8.18
N LYS A 33 -10.92 25.43 7.28
CA LYS A 33 -9.47 25.41 7.53
C LYS A 33 -9.13 26.17 8.82
N THR A 34 -9.58 27.42 8.92
CA THR A 34 -9.32 28.26 10.09
C THR A 34 -9.88 27.64 11.38
N LEU A 35 -11.05 27.01 11.31
CA LEU A 35 -11.64 26.31 12.45
C LEU A 35 -10.77 25.12 12.90
N LEU A 36 -10.36 24.25 11.97
CA LEU A 36 -9.55 23.08 12.27
C LEU A 36 -8.21 23.47 12.91
N GLU A 37 -7.54 24.50 12.36
CA GLU A 37 -6.28 25.00 12.88
C GLU A 37 -6.45 25.66 14.25
N ALA A 38 -7.54 26.41 14.47
CA ALA A 38 -7.85 27.04 15.74
C ALA A 38 -8.15 26.03 16.86
N VAL A 39 -8.95 25.00 16.56
CA VAL A 39 -9.20 23.90 17.49
C VAL A 39 -7.89 23.14 17.77
N GLY A 40 -7.10 22.90 16.72
CA GLY A 40 -5.81 22.24 16.86
C GLY A 40 -4.85 22.98 17.79
N ALA A 41 -4.79 24.30 17.69
CA ALA A 41 -3.96 25.12 18.58
C ALA A 41 -4.40 25.07 20.05
N GLN A 42 -5.69 24.86 20.30
CA GLN A 42 -6.21 24.72 21.68
C GLN A 42 -5.94 23.35 22.29
N VAL A 43 -5.98 22.31 21.45
CA VAL A 43 -5.93 20.90 21.87
C VAL A 43 -4.48 20.37 21.89
N GLY A 44 -3.63 20.86 20.99
CA GLY A 44 -2.30 20.28 20.74
C GLY A 44 -1.19 20.70 21.71
N GLY A 45 -1.35 21.79 22.47
CA GLY A 45 -0.26 22.34 23.29
C GLY A 45 0.97 22.76 22.44
N ALA A 46 1.74 23.75 22.90
CA ALA A 46 2.89 24.27 22.16
C ALA A 46 4.03 23.26 21.92
N ALA A 47 4.04 22.14 22.63
CA ALA A 47 5.10 21.14 22.58
C ALA A 47 5.00 20.12 21.41
N HIS A 48 3.84 20.04 20.72
CA HIS A 48 3.57 18.96 19.77
C HIS A 48 3.51 19.40 18.29
N GLY A 49 3.88 20.65 17.97
CA GLY A 49 3.82 21.20 16.61
C GLY A 49 2.43 21.75 16.22
N ALA A 50 2.43 22.70 15.30
CA ALA A 50 1.21 23.34 14.82
C ALA A 50 0.37 22.36 13.98
N ILE A 51 -0.96 22.43 14.18
CA ILE A 51 -1.92 21.74 13.30
C ILE A 51 -2.08 22.57 12.03
N GLN A 52 -1.99 21.92 10.90
CA GLN A 52 -2.24 22.51 9.58
C GLN A 52 -3.32 21.72 8.85
N ALA A 53 -4.27 22.43 8.27
CA ALA A 53 -5.27 21.85 7.38
C ALA A 53 -4.93 22.29 5.95
N THR A 54 -4.41 21.38 5.14
CA THR A 54 -4.10 21.64 3.74
C THR A 54 -5.33 21.36 2.90
N ASN A 55 -5.83 22.38 2.23
CA ASN A 55 -6.94 22.29 1.30
C ASN A 55 -6.41 21.78 -0.03
N GLU A 56 -7.04 20.77 -0.60
CA GLU A 56 -6.63 20.13 -1.86
C GLU A 56 -5.11 20.09 -2.00
N PRO A 57 -4.44 19.02 -1.61
CA PRO A 57 -3.03 18.86 -1.94
C PRO A 57 -2.93 18.67 -3.45
N GLN A 58 -2.72 19.77 -4.17
CA GLN A 58 -2.77 19.92 -5.63
C GLN A 58 -4.13 19.55 -6.26
N ARG A 59 -4.57 20.29 -7.28
CA ARG A 59 -5.84 20.09 -8.02
C ARG A 59 -5.89 18.71 -8.65
N ILE A 60 -6.35 17.72 -7.91
CA ILE A 60 -6.48 16.35 -8.36
C ILE A 60 -7.95 16.10 -8.64
N ALA A 61 -8.32 16.09 -9.91
CA ALA A 61 -9.67 15.75 -10.38
C ALA A 61 -10.11 14.31 -10.04
N CYS A 62 -9.29 13.53 -9.37
CA CYS A 62 -9.45 12.08 -9.19
C CYS A 62 -9.50 11.65 -7.71
N GLY A 63 -10.31 12.33 -6.87
CA GLY A 63 -10.75 11.70 -5.62
C GLY A 63 -9.79 11.76 -4.42
N ALA A 64 -9.08 12.88 -4.23
CA ALA A 64 -8.46 13.16 -2.92
C ALA A 64 -9.50 13.76 -1.96
N PRO A 65 -9.40 13.53 -0.64
CA PRO A 65 -10.20 14.23 0.35
C PRO A 65 -9.96 15.75 0.28
N ASP A 66 -10.98 16.53 0.61
CA ASP A 66 -10.90 18.00 0.54
C ASP A 66 -9.82 18.62 1.42
N PHE A 67 -9.54 17.99 2.56
CA PHE A 67 -8.45 18.39 3.45
C PHE A 67 -7.66 17.20 3.98
N ILE A 68 -6.36 17.44 4.12
CA ILE A 68 -5.48 16.64 4.96
C ILE A 68 -5.11 17.48 6.17
N VAL A 69 -5.40 16.98 7.37
CA VAL A 69 -5.05 17.64 8.63
C VAL A 69 -3.77 17.00 9.15
N THR A 70 -2.73 17.81 9.33
CA THR A 70 -1.40 17.33 9.75
C THR A 70 -0.94 18.02 11.04
N ARG A 71 -0.03 17.35 11.75
CA ARG A 71 0.75 17.94 12.85
C ARG A 71 2.23 17.91 12.42
N GLY A 72 2.74 19.08 11.99
CA GLY A 72 4.01 19.11 11.28
C GLY A 72 3.91 18.31 9.97
N LEU A 73 4.74 17.29 9.79
CA LEU A 73 4.69 16.38 8.64
C LEU A 73 3.74 15.19 8.85
N LEU A 74 3.16 15.02 10.05
CA LEU A 74 2.38 13.84 10.41
C LEU A 74 0.89 14.05 10.08
N PRO A 75 0.28 13.29 9.17
CA PRO A 75 -1.15 13.33 8.94
C PRO A 75 -1.89 12.77 10.16
N LEU A 76 -2.85 13.54 10.65
CA LEU A 76 -3.74 13.17 11.75
C LEU A 76 -5.04 12.58 11.23
N GLY A 77 -5.54 13.11 10.11
CA GLY A 77 -6.80 12.68 9.54
C GLY A 77 -7.20 13.49 8.31
N TYR A 78 -8.37 13.20 7.81
CA TYR A 78 -8.89 13.70 6.54
C TYR A 78 -10.26 14.32 6.75
N VAL A 79 -10.61 15.29 5.90
CA VAL A 79 -11.94 15.87 5.90
C VAL A 79 -12.47 15.91 4.48
N GLU A 80 -13.67 15.37 4.29
CA GLU A 80 -14.45 15.47 3.06
C GLU A 80 -15.64 16.39 3.34
N ALA A 81 -15.79 17.43 2.54
CA ALA A 81 -16.85 18.41 2.66
C ALA A 81 -17.83 18.30 1.49
N LYS A 82 -19.07 18.70 1.72
CA LYS A 82 -20.13 18.74 0.70
C LYS A 82 -20.90 20.03 0.84
N ASP A 83 -21.65 20.39 -0.21
CA ASP A 83 -22.50 21.57 -0.16
C ASP A 83 -23.45 21.54 1.04
N VAL A 84 -23.68 22.71 1.64
CA VAL A 84 -24.53 22.84 2.81
C VAL A 84 -25.94 22.34 2.50
N GLY A 85 -26.44 21.43 3.33
CA GLY A 85 -27.77 20.85 3.22
C GLY A 85 -27.83 19.54 2.43
N VAL A 86 -26.70 19.06 1.91
CA VAL A 86 -26.62 17.74 1.33
C VAL A 86 -26.78 16.67 2.42
N SER A 87 -27.51 15.62 2.12
CA SER A 87 -27.71 14.51 3.07
C SER A 87 -26.41 13.73 3.26
N LEU A 88 -25.77 13.86 4.42
CA LEU A 88 -24.57 13.12 4.75
C LEU A 88 -24.78 11.61 4.83
N ASP A 89 -26.01 11.14 5.11
CA ASP A 89 -26.35 9.70 5.08
C ASP A 89 -26.23 9.14 3.67
N LYS A 90 -26.82 9.83 2.69
CA LYS A 90 -26.75 9.43 1.29
C LYS A 90 -25.31 9.53 0.77
N THR A 91 -24.61 10.60 1.15
CA THR A 91 -23.22 10.80 0.77
C THR A 91 -22.31 9.70 1.33
N ALA A 92 -22.45 9.35 2.61
CA ALA A 92 -21.66 8.29 3.24
C ALA A 92 -21.87 6.90 2.59
N ALA A 93 -22.98 6.70 1.88
CA ALA A 93 -23.28 5.47 1.15
C ALA A 93 -22.73 5.45 -0.30
N THR A 94 -22.17 6.55 -0.80
CA THR A 94 -21.54 6.59 -2.13
C THR A 94 -20.28 5.74 -2.18
N ASP A 95 -19.93 5.26 -3.37
CA ASP A 95 -18.73 4.43 -3.56
C ASP A 95 -17.44 5.17 -3.17
N GLN A 96 -17.35 6.48 -3.44
CA GLN A 96 -16.21 7.30 -3.04
C GLN A 96 -16.06 7.33 -1.51
N LEU A 97 -17.14 7.66 -0.79
CA LEU A 97 -17.09 7.77 0.67
C LEU A 97 -16.92 6.39 1.35
N ARG A 98 -17.44 5.33 0.76
CA ARG A 98 -17.19 3.97 1.23
C ARG A 98 -15.70 3.64 1.15
N ARG A 99 -15.05 3.90 0.00
CA ARG A 99 -13.60 3.72 -0.18
C ARG A 99 -12.78 4.53 0.83
N TYR A 100 -13.12 5.81 1.06
CA TYR A 100 -12.45 6.62 2.05
C TYR A 100 -12.58 6.07 3.46
N ARG A 101 -13.78 5.66 3.86
CA ARG A 101 -14.04 5.08 5.19
C ARG A 101 -13.27 3.76 5.41
N GLU A 102 -13.15 2.94 4.37
CA GLU A 102 -12.43 1.66 4.44
C GLU A 102 -10.90 1.83 4.41
N SER A 103 -10.41 2.96 3.89
CA SER A 103 -8.98 3.17 3.64
C SER A 103 -8.34 4.19 4.57
N LEU A 104 -9.11 5.19 5.02
CA LEU A 104 -8.61 6.28 5.83
C LEU A 104 -9.00 6.07 7.30
N PRO A 105 -8.02 5.95 8.20
CA PRO A 105 -8.30 5.55 9.59
C PRO A 105 -9.03 6.62 10.40
N ASN A 106 -8.95 7.90 10.00
CA ASN A 106 -9.50 9.03 10.71
C ASN A 106 -10.09 10.04 9.72
N LEU A 107 -11.41 10.07 9.59
CA LEU A 107 -12.11 10.82 8.56
C LEU A 107 -13.28 11.62 9.15
N ILE A 108 -13.37 12.90 8.81
CA ILE A 108 -14.59 13.71 8.99
C ILE A 108 -15.31 13.84 7.64
N LEU A 109 -16.62 13.59 7.64
CA LEU A 109 -17.55 13.98 6.59
C LEU A 109 -18.42 15.14 7.10
N THR A 110 -18.50 16.24 6.35
CA THR A 110 -19.25 17.43 6.75
C THR A 110 -19.95 18.12 5.59
N ASP A 111 -21.10 18.76 5.87
CA ASP A 111 -21.72 19.76 5.00
C ASP A 111 -21.50 21.19 5.58
N TYR A 112 -20.45 21.40 6.36
CA TYR A 112 -20.09 22.63 7.09
C TYR A 112 -20.99 22.95 8.29
N ILE A 113 -22.15 22.33 8.43
CA ILE A 113 -23.07 22.46 9.56
C ILE A 113 -23.13 21.18 10.37
N ASP A 114 -23.29 20.05 9.68
CA ASP A 114 -23.31 18.71 10.26
C ASP A 114 -21.92 18.07 10.11
N PHE A 115 -21.47 17.41 11.15
CA PHE A 115 -20.16 16.74 11.21
C PHE A 115 -20.36 15.29 11.60
N ARG A 116 -19.67 14.38 10.89
CA ARG A 116 -19.61 12.94 11.19
C ARG A 116 -18.17 12.51 11.24
N TRP A 117 -17.76 12.00 12.36
CA TRP A 117 -16.42 11.48 12.55
C TRP A 117 -16.39 9.97 12.48
N PHE A 118 -15.56 9.45 11.58
CA PHE A 118 -15.33 8.04 11.36
C PHE A 118 -13.91 7.66 11.79
N VAL A 119 -13.82 6.52 12.48
CA VAL A 119 -12.55 5.88 12.84
C VAL A 119 -12.60 4.45 12.35
N ASP A 120 -11.60 4.05 11.54
CA ASP A 120 -11.51 2.73 10.91
C ASP A 120 -12.86 2.31 10.26
N GLY A 121 -13.49 3.25 9.54
CA GLY A 121 -14.75 3.04 8.83
C GLY A 121 -16.03 3.16 9.65
N GLU A 122 -15.96 3.13 10.98
CA GLU A 122 -17.10 3.25 11.87
C GLU A 122 -17.39 4.68 12.29
N CYS A 123 -18.65 5.11 12.23
CA CYS A 123 -19.07 6.42 12.73
C CYS A 123 -19.04 6.42 14.26
N LYS A 124 -18.13 7.22 14.84
CA LYS A 124 -17.94 7.33 16.29
C LYS A 124 -18.76 8.45 16.92
N LEU A 125 -18.81 9.62 16.27
CA LEU A 125 -19.57 10.77 16.74
C LEU A 125 -20.24 11.49 15.59
N THR A 126 -21.39 12.08 15.90
CA THR A 126 -22.10 13.02 15.04
C THR A 126 -22.42 14.27 15.86
N ALA A 127 -22.22 15.45 15.30
CA ALA A 127 -22.56 16.71 15.94
C ALA A 127 -22.99 17.74 14.90
N SER A 128 -23.83 18.70 15.25
CA SER A 128 -24.39 19.68 14.32
C SER A 128 -24.39 21.08 14.92
N LEU A 129 -24.03 22.05 14.11
CA LEU A 129 -24.25 23.46 14.44
C LEU A 129 -25.68 23.87 14.10
N PRO A 130 -26.18 24.95 14.71
CA PRO A 130 -27.51 25.48 14.38
C PRO A 130 -27.58 25.95 12.92
N ARG A 131 -28.62 25.54 12.22
CA ARG A 131 -28.90 25.98 10.85
C ARG A 131 -29.57 27.37 10.83
N PRO A 132 -29.33 28.18 9.77
CA PRO A 132 -30.04 29.43 9.57
C PRO A 132 -31.57 29.19 9.47
N GLY A 133 -32.34 30.00 10.19
CA GLY A 133 -33.79 29.99 10.06
C GLY A 133 -34.25 30.59 8.73
N LYS A 134 -35.58 30.62 8.48
CA LYS A 134 -36.17 31.22 7.28
C LYS A 134 -35.87 32.71 7.13
N ASP A 135 -35.56 33.39 8.25
CA ASP A 135 -35.13 34.77 8.31
C ASP A 135 -33.63 34.97 8.03
N GLY A 136 -32.90 33.90 7.72
CA GLY A 136 -31.45 33.91 7.49
C GLY A 136 -30.64 34.16 8.75
N LYS A 137 -31.27 34.20 9.96
CA LYS A 137 -30.57 34.36 11.23
C LYS A 137 -30.30 33.01 11.87
N VAL A 138 -29.11 32.89 12.49
CA VAL A 138 -28.75 31.73 13.30
C VAL A 138 -28.93 32.05 14.76
N ARG A 139 -29.67 31.20 15.47
CA ARG A 139 -29.74 31.27 16.94
C ARG A 139 -28.61 30.44 17.51
N TRP A 140 -27.63 31.10 18.12
CA TRP A 140 -26.51 30.44 18.73
C TRP A 140 -26.97 29.43 19.79
N ASN A 141 -26.38 28.23 19.76
CA ASN A 141 -26.62 27.17 20.75
C ASN A 141 -25.26 26.69 21.26
N GLU A 142 -24.96 27.00 22.51
CA GLU A 142 -23.66 26.68 23.13
C GLU A 142 -23.45 25.17 23.35
N ALA A 143 -24.52 24.47 23.65
CA ALA A 143 -24.45 23.00 23.79
C ALA A 143 -24.08 22.31 22.45
N ALA A 144 -24.77 22.67 21.38
CA ALA A 144 -24.45 22.17 20.05
C ALA A 144 -23.03 22.53 19.59
N ALA A 145 -22.58 23.76 19.87
CA ALA A 145 -21.22 24.14 19.58
C ALA A 145 -20.19 23.38 20.41
N SER A 146 -20.49 23.08 21.66
CA SER A 146 -19.63 22.25 22.53
C SER A 146 -19.50 20.82 22.00
N GLU A 147 -20.57 20.24 21.49
CA GLU A 147 -20.55 18.89 20.87
C GLU A 147 -19.66 18.86 19.63
N VAL A 148 -19.76 19.88 18.75
CA VAL A 148 -18.89 19.97 17.57
C VAL A 148 -17.44 20.22 17.99
N ALA A 149 -17.19 21.11 18.98
CA ALA A 149 -15.84 21.31 19.52
C ALA A 149 -15.23 20.01 20.05
N GLN A 150 -16.02 19.23 20.79
CA GLN A 150 -15.58 17.92 21.31
C GLN A 150 -15.26 16.92 20.18
N LEU A 151 -16.11 16.85 19.15
CA LEU A 151 -15.87 15.98 17.99
C LEU A 151 -14.56 16.36 17.30
N LEU A 152 -14.35 17.64 16.99
CA LEU A 152 -13.12 18.12 16.35
C LEU A 152 -11.88 17.92 17.23
N ALA A 153 -12.00 18.14 18.54
CA ALA A 153 -10.91 17.87 19.47
C ALA A 153 -10.52 16.40 19.50
N GLN A 154 -11.50 15.49 19.55
CA GLN A 154 -11.23 14.05 19.51
C GLN A 154 -10.65 13.60 18.18
N PHE A 155 -11.12 14.14 17.07
CA PHE A 155 -10.54 13.89 15.73
C PHE A 155 -9.06 14.29 15.68
N ILE A 156 -8.69 15.46 16.20
CA ILE A 156 -7.31 15.97 16.21
C ILE A 156 -6.42 15.21 17.20
N GLN A 157 -7.00 14.75 18.32
CA GLN A 157 -6.29 13.99 19.35
C GLN A 157 -6.30 12.49 19.12
N ALA A 158 -7.02 12.01 18.09
CA ALA A 158 -7.09 10.60 17.81
C ALA A 158 -5.68 10.05 17.58
N ASP A 159 -5.09 9.55 18.68
CA ASP A 159 -3.90 8.70 18.61
C ASP A 159 -4.41 7.31 18.23
N LEU A 160 -4.30 6.99 16.95
CA LEU A 160 -4.69 5.68 16.43
C LEU A 160 -3.45 4.79 16.45
N PRO A 161 -3.21 4.07 17.56
CA PRO A 161 -2.07 3.18 17.65
C PRO A 161 -2.22 2.11 16.56
N ILE A 162 -1.17 1.91 15.79
CA ILE A 162 -1.08 0.74 14.93
C ILE A 162 -0.89 -0.43 15.89
N LYS A 163 -1.90 -1.28 16.00
CA LYS A 163 -1.73 -2.52 16.74
C LYS A 163 -0.54 -3.26 16.16
N ALA A 164 0.35 -3.73 17.04
CA ALA A 164 1.59 -4.40 16.62
C ALA A 164 1.32 -5.85 16.16
N THR A 165 0.31 -6.05 15.31
CA THR A 165 0.01 -7.36 14.73
C THR A 165 0.15 -7.33 13.22
N PRO A 166 0.67 -8.41 12.61
CA PRO A 166 0.76 -8.55 11.17
C PRO A 166 -0.58 -8.38 10.45
N HIS A 167 -1.64 -8.90 11.05
CA HIS A 167 -2.98 -8.83 10.48
C HIS A 167 -3.53 -7.39 10.43
N ASP A 168 -3.37 -6.62 11.50
CA ASP A 168 -3.84 -5.22 11.54
C ASP A 168 -3.06 -4.36 10.54
N LEU A 169 -1.74 -4.54 10.45
CA LEU A 169 -0.92 -3.85 9.45
C LEU A 169 -1.37 -4.22 8.04
N ALA A 170 -1.55 -5.51 7.74
CA ALA A 170 -1.98 -5.99 6.44
C ALA A 170 -3.36 -5.44 6.05
N THR A 171 -4.31 -5.38 6.99
CA THR A 171 -5.65 -4.83 6.75
C THR A 171 -5.60 -3.35 6.39
N ARG A 172 -4.81 -2.55 7.11
CA ARG A 172 -4.63 -1.11 6.81
C ARG A 172 -3.90 -0.89 5.49
N MET A 173 -2.84 -1.63 5.24
CA MET A 173 -2.12 -1.60 3.96
C MET A 173 -3.03 -2.00 2.80
N ALA A 174 -3.87 -3.00 2.98
CA ALA A 174 -4.83 -3.46 1.97
C ALA A 174 -5.87 -2.37 1.64
N GLY A 175 -6.36 -1.64 2.64
CA GLY A 175 -7.22 -0.48 2.43
C GLY A 175 -6.56 0.59 1.56
N LEU A 176 -5.35 1.03 1.93
CA LEU A 176 -4.59 2.00 1.16
C LEU A 176 -4.21 1.48 -0.24
N GLY A 177 -3.88 0.19 -0.36
CA GLY A 177 -3.59 -0.43 -1.65
C GLY A 177 -4.79 -0.40 -2.60
N ARG A 178 -6.00 -0.71 -2.11
CA ARG A 178 -7.24 -0.58 -2.91
C ARG A 178 -7.50 0.87 -3.31
N LEU A 179 -7.29 1.81 -2.41
CA LEU A 179 -7.41 3.25 -2.71
C LEU A 179 -6.42 3.66 -3.81
N ILE A 180 -5.16 3.27 -3.71
CA ILE A 180 -4.12 3.53 -4.74
C ILE A 180 -4.54 2.93 -6.09
N ARG A 181 -4.98 1.68 -6.14
CA ARG A 181 -5.49 1.03 -7.35
C ARG A 181 -6.62 1.82 -8.00
N ASP A 182 -7.58 2.26 -7.18
CA ASP A 182 -8.74 2.99 -7.66
C ASP A 182 -8.35 4.39 -8.18
N LEU A 183 -7.42 5.08 -7.52
CA LEU A 183 -6.84 6.34 -7.99
C LEU A 183 -6.12 6.17 -9.33
N ILE A 184 -5.36 5.09 -9.52
CA ILE A 184 -4.71 4.77 -10.80
C ILE A 184 -5.77 4.58 -11.90
N ASN A 185 -6.84 3.82 -11.63
CA ASN A 185 -7.91 3.61 -12.58
C ASN A 185 -8.64 4.92 -12.95
N GLU A 186 -8.86 5.81 -12.00
CA GLU A 186 -9.44 7.14 -12.24
C GLU A 186 -8.47 8.03 -13.04
N THR A 187 -7.18 7.94 -12.76
CA THR A 187 -6.14 8.65 -13.50
C THR A 187 -6.08 8.22 -14.96
N PHE A 188 -6.16 6.93 -15.27
CA PHE A 188 -6.25 6.42 -16.65
C PHE A 188 -7.42 7.05 -17.41
N LYS A 189 -8.58 7.16 -16.78
CA LYS A 189 -9.77 7.79 -17.40
C LYS A 189 -9.57 9.28 -17.67
N ALA A 190 -8.84 9.96 -16.77
CA ALA A 190 -8.66 11.41 -16.83
C ALA A 190 -7.56 11.87 -17.79
N GLU A 191 -6.45 11.11 -17.94
CA GLU A 191 -5.28 11.55 -18.72
C GLU A 191 -5.35 11.23 -20.22
N GLY A 192 -6.23 10.33 -20.63
CA GLY A 192 -6.31 9.85 -22.02
C GLY A 192 -5.05 9.08 -22.46
N ALA A 193 -5.04 8.63 -23.72
CA ALA A 193 -4.07 7.65 -24.24
C ALA A 193 -2.59 8.12 -24.31
N ARG A 194 -2.28 9.38 -24.03
CA ARG A 194 -0.92 9.94 -24.06
C ARG A 194 -0.37 10.26 -22.67
N GLY A 195 -1.07 9.85 -21.62
CA GLY A 195 -0.67 10.09 -20.25
C GLY A 195 0.56 9.28 -19.84
N GLU A 196 1.12 9.64 -18.70
CA GLU A 196 2.31 8.98 -18.17
C GLU A 196 2.03 7.53 -17.76
N LEU A 197 0.88 7.26 -17.11
CA LEU A 197 0.47 5.89 -16.77
C LEU A 197 0.27 5.01 -18.00
N HIS A 198 -0.27 5.57 -19.11
CA HIS A 198 -0.38 4.85 -20.38
C HIS A 198 1.00 4.53 -20.98
N SER A 199 1.97 5.43 -20.83
CA SER A 199 3.35 5.20 -21.27
C SER A 199 4.00 4.10 -20.43
N GLN A 200 3.78 4.08 -19.13
CA GLN A 200 4.26 3.03 -18.24
C GLN A 200 3.58 1.68 -18.54
N LEU A 201 2.26 1.66 -18.73
CA LEU A 201 1.52 0.45 -19.14
C LEU A 201 2.08 -0.12 -20.45
N LYS A 202 2.35 0.74 -21.44
CA LYS A 202 2.96 0.31 -22.69
C LYS A 202 4.34 -0.32 -22.47
N ALA A 203 5.19 0.30 -21.68
CA ALA A 203 6.50 -0.26 -21.36
C ALA A 203 6.40 -1.63 -20.66
N PHE A 204 5.40 -1.83 -19.79
CA PHE A 204 5.13 -3.12 -19.16
C PHE A 204 4.65 -4.17 -20.16
N ARG A 205 3.79 -3.80 -21.11
CA ARG A 205 3.36 -4.70 -22.19
C ARG A 205 4.53 -5.14 -23.05
N ASP A 206 5.36 -4.19 -23.45
CA ASP A 206 6.50 -4.44 -24.34
C ASP A 206 7.56 -5.37 -23.70
N VAL A 207 7.72 -5.34 -22.37
CA VAL A 207 8.82 -6.05 -21.68
C VAL A 207 8.37 -7.33 -20.95
N LEU A 208 7.17 -7.35 -20.34
CA LEU A 208 6.82 -8.38 -19.37
C LEU A 208 5.60 -9.23 -19.71
N MET A 209 4.51 -8.64 -20.20
CA MET A 209 3.19 -9.28 -20.19
C MET A 209 2.52 -9.37 -21.55
N GLY A 210 3.11 -8.78 -22.61
CA GLY A 210 2.46 -8.70 -23.93
C GLY A 210 1.19 -7.84 -23.93
N ASP A 211 0.53 -7.78 -25.07
CA ASP A 211 -0.62 -6.89 -25.32
C ASP A 211 -1.89 -7.23 -24.52
N THR A 212 -1.91 -8.31 -23.78
CA THR A 212 -3.08 -8.79 -23.02
C THR A 212 -3.30 -8.05 -21.70
N LEU A 213 -2.31 -7.29 -21.18
CA LEU A 213 -2.42 -6.58 -19.92
C LEU A 213 -3.41 -5.41 -20.04
N THR A 214 -4.50 -5.45 -19.28
CA THR A 214 -5.50 -4.37 -19.23
C THR A 214 -5.08 -3.26 -18.26
N GLU A 215 -5.68 -2.05 -18.38
CA GLU A 215 -5.47 -0.94 -17.44
C GLU A 215 -5.79 -1.33 -16.00
N ALA A 216 -6.92 -2.03 -15.79
CA ALA A 216 -7.34 -2.48 -14.46
C ALA A 216 -6.35 -3.50 -13.85
N GLN A 217 -5.83 -4.42 -14.65
CA GLN A 217 -4.80 -5.37 -14.20
C GLN A 217 -3.47 -4.68 -13.90
N PHE A 218 -3.10 -3.68 -14.69
CA PHE A 218 -1.92 -2.86 -14.44
C PHE A 218 -2.07 -2.06 -13.14
N ALA A 219 -3.22 -1.39 -12.94
CA ALA A 219 -3.49 -0.64 -11.72
C ALA A 219 -3.41 -1.51 -10.47
N ASP A 220 -3.95 -2.72 -10.55
CA ASP A 220 -3.91 -3.69 -9.47
C ASP A 220 -2.47 -4.16 -9.18
N MET A 221 -1.72 -4.54 -10.20
CA MET A 221 -0.32 -4.93 -10.08
C MET A 221 0.56 -3.79 -9.55
N TYR A 222 0.32 -2.57 -10.00
CA TYR A 222 1.05 -1.37 -9.58
C TYR A 222 0.83 -1.10 -8.08
N ALA A 223 -0.44 -1.12 -7.62
CA ALA A 223 -0.79 -0.92 -6.22
C ALA A 223 -0.19 -1.99 -5.30
N GLN A 224 -0.26 -3.26 -5.69
CA GLN A 224 0.37 -4.36 -4.94
C GLN A 224 1.89 -4.21 -4.87
N THR A 225 2.53 -3.82 -5.98
CA THR A 225 3.99 -3.61 -6.04
C THR A 225 4.43 -2.48 -5.12
N LEU A 226 3.66 -1.38 -5.07
CA LEU A 226 3.91 -0.28 -4.13
C LEU A 226 3.79 -0.74 -2.67
N CYS A 227 2.69 -1.41 -2.34
CA CYS A 227 2.44 -1.89 -0.97
C CYS A 227 3.56 -2.83 -0.50
N TYR A 228 3.85 -3.83 -1.32
CA TYR A 228 4.85 -4.84 -0.95
C TYR A 228 6.28 -4.31 -0.98
N GLY A 229 6.61 -3.47 -1.97
CA GLY A 229 7.93 -2.87 -2.07
C GLY A 229 8.25 -1.92 -0.91
N LEU A 230 7.27 -1.09 -0.48
CA LEU A 230 7.43 -0.23 0.69
C LEU A 230 7.55 -1.05 1.97
N PHE A 231 6.76 -2.12 2.13
CA PHE A 231 6.87 -3.01 3.27
C PHE A 231 8.25 -3.70 3.31
N ALA A 232 8.70 -4.28 2.20
CA ALA A 232 10.01 -4.92 2.11
C ALA A 232 11.16 -3.93 2.42
N ALA A 233 11.10 -2.72 1.87
CA ALA A 233 12.06 -1.67 2.18
C ALA A 233 12.07 -1.31 3.67
N ARG A 234 10.88 -1.23 4.30
CA ARG A 234 10.77 -0.94 5.74
C ARG A 234 11.34 -2.07 6.60
N CYS A 235 11.18 -3.32 6.20
CA CYS A 235 11.75 -4.47 6.91
C CYS A 235 13.28 -4.48 6.95
N THR A 236 13.93 -3.86 5.96
CA THR A 236 15.41 -3.79 5.90
C THR A 236 16.01 -2.67 6.76
N LEU A 237 15.17 -1.74 7.26
CA LEU A 237 15.63 -0.60 8.03
C LEU A 237 15.67 -0.88 9.54
N PRO A 238 16.71 -0.40 10.25
CA PRO A 238 16.75 -0.47 11.70
C PRO A 238 15.58 0.26 12.34
N ALA A 239 15.21 -0.17 13.55
CA ALA A 239 14.22 0.53 14.36
C ALA A 239 14.67 1.99 14.61
N GLY A 240 13.71 2.94 14.53
CA GLY A 240 13.97 4.37 14.73
C GLY A 240 14.57 5.11 13.52
N SER A 241 14.84 4.42 12.40
CA SER A 241 15.25 5.09 11.15
C SER A 241 14.06 5.85 10.56
N GLY A 242 14.27 7.08 10.11
CA GLY A 242 13.26 7.82 9.35
C GLY A 242 12.90 7.07 8.06
N PHE A 243 11.62 6.79 7.86
CA PHE A 243 11.10 6.09 6.70
C PHE A 243 10.15 6.98 5.91
N THR A 244 10.43 7.16 4.63
CA THR A 244 9.60 7.90 3.69
C THR A 244 9.55 7.14 2.38
N ARG A 245 8.60 7.46 1.51
CA ARG A 245 8.52 6.91 0.16
C ARG A 245 9.84 7.07 -0.61
N GLN A 246 10.44 8.27 -0.55
CA GLN A 246 11.70 8.57 -1.23
C GLN A 246 12.87 7.75 -0.65
N SER A 247 12.93 7.59 0.68
CA SER A 247 13.98 6.77 1.30
C SER A 247 13.84 5.29 0.96
N ALA A 248 12.62 4.79 0.82
CA ALA A 248 12.33 3.40 0.49
C ALA A 248 12.93 2.98 -0.87
N ALA A 249 12.87 3.85 -1.88
CA ALA A 249 13.42 3.58 -3.21
C ALA A 249 14.93 3.27 -3.18
N HIS A 250 15.67 3.83 -2.21
CA HIS A 250 17.10 3.60 -2.04
C HIS A 250 17.42 2.34 -1.21
N GLN A 251 16.47 1.82 -0.45
CA GLN A 251 16.66 0.73 0.52
C GLN A 251 16.42 -0.67 -0.07
N LEU A 252 15.83 -0.76 -1.26
CA LEU A 252 15.63 -2.05 -1.90
C LEU A 252 16.96 -2.77 -2.19
N PRO A 253 17.03 -4.10 -2.01
CA PRO A 253 18.22 -4.89 -2.21
C PRO A 253 18.86 -4.65 -3.57
N LYS A 254 20.18 -4.48 -3.60
CA LYS A 254 20.97 -4.29 -4.84
C LYS A 254 21.00 -5.54 -5.72
N THR A 255 20.59 -6.68 -5.18
CA THR A 255 20.60 -7.98 -5.84
C THR A 255 19.66 -8.08 -7.04
N ASN A 256 18.63 -7.22 -7.12
CA ASN A 256 17.73 -7.14 -8.26
C ASN A 256 17.69 -5.72 -8.85
N PRO A 257 18.61 -5.39 -9.80
CA PRO A 257 18.66 -4.07 -10.42
C PRO A 257 17.37 -3.67 -11.17
N PHE A 258 16.66 -4.65 -11.74
CA PHE A 258 15.40 -4.41 -12.47
C PHE A 258 14.30 -3.94 -11.52
N LEU A 259 14.03 -4.70 -10.44
CA LEU A 259 13.02 -4.33 -9.44
C LEU A 259 13.35 -2.99 -8.79
N ARG A 260 14.62 -2.71 -8.56
CA ARG A 260 15.05 -1.42 -7.99
C ARG A 260 14.78 -0.25 -8.93
N LYS A 261 15.07 -0.39 -10.23
CA LYS A 261 14.74 0.62 -11.24
C LYS A 261 13.24 0.82 -11.37
N LEU A 262 12.49 -0.28 -11.45
CA LEU A 262 11.05 -0.26 -11.51
C LEU A 262 10.46 0.46 -10.29
N PHE A 263 10.88 0.08 -9.09
CA PHE A 263 10.37 0.70 -7.86
C PHE A 263 10.76 2.19 -7.76
N HIS A 264 11.93 2.57 -8.26
CA HIS A 264 12.33 3.97 -8.34
C HIS A 264 11.42 4.79 -9.27
N GLN A 265 10.93 4.20 -10.35
CA GLN A 265 9.98 4.85 -11.25
C GLN A 265 8.58 4.95 -10.63
N ILE A 266 8.09 3.89 -9.97
CA ILE A 266 6.73 3.83 -9.45
C ILE A 266 6.55 4.42 -8.04
N ALA A 267 7.63 4.60 -7.27
CA ALA A 267 7.60 5.17 -5.92
C ALA A 267 8.57 6.35 -5.73
N GLY A 268 9.27 6.73 -6.78
CA GLY A 268 10.26 7.80 -6.78
C GLY A 268 9.67 9.22 -6.77
N PRO A 269 10.53 10.24 -6.96
CA PRO A 269 10.12 11.64 -6.97
C PRO A 269 9.10 11.97 -8.07
N ASP A 270 9.19 11.26 -9.20
CA ASP A 270 8.38 11.49 -10.40
C ASP A 270 7.02 10.76 -10.37
N LEU A 271 6.64 10.18 -9.22
CA LEU A 271 5.32 9.59 -9.06
C LEU A 271 4.23 10.65 -9.25
N ASP A 272 3.23 10.31 -10.06
CA ASP A 272 2.09 11.17 -10.36
C ASP A 272 1.46 11.73 -9.07
N ASP A 273 1.30 13.04 -9.02
CA ASP A 273 0.79 13.76 -7.84
C ASP A 273 -0.60 13.29 -7.40
N ARG A 274 -1.42 12.82 -8.35
CA ARG A 274 -2.76 12.27 -8.11
C ARG A 274 -2.74 11.01 -7.25
N ILE A 275 -1.62 10.30 -7.23
CA ILE A 275 -1.43 9.02 -6.53
C ILE A 275 -0.49 9.20 -5.34
N SER A 276 0.46 10.12 -5.44
CA SER A 276 1.59 10.28 -4.50
C SER A 276 1.15 10.43 -3.05
N TRP A 277 0.08 11.18 -2.78
CA TRP A 277 -0.44 11.39 -1.43
C TRP A 277 -0.88 10.08 -0.76
N ALA A 278 -1.53 9.16 -1.50
CA ALA A 278 -1.97 7.88 -0.95
C ALA A 278 -0.77 6.95 -0.69
N VAL A 279 0.25 7.02 -1.55
CA VAL A 279 1.50 6.27 -1.36
C VAL A 279 2.31 6.83 -0.18
N ASP A 280 2.32 8.15 0.01
CA ASP A 280 2.92 8.78 1.20
C ASP A 280 2.20 8.38 2.49
N GLN A 281 0.87 8.21 2.46
CA GLN A 281 0.12 7.65 3.59
C GLN A 281 0.51 6.20 3.92
N LEU A 282 0.76 5.40 2.90
CA LEU A 282 1.23 4.04 3.08
C LEU A 282 2.65 4.03 3.68
N ALA A 283 3.53 4.91 3.23
CA ALA A 283 4.87 5.07 3.80
C ALA A 283 4.81 5.51 5.27
N GLU A 284 3.93 6.45 5.62
CA GLU A 284 3.72 6.91 6.99
C GLU A 284 3.15 5.81 7.90
N LEU A 285 2.18 5.03 7.41
CA LEU A 285 1.68 3.86 8.11
C LEU A 285 2.84 2.92 8.50
N LEU A 286 3.73 2.63 7.56
CA LEU A 286 4.89 1.76 7.77
C LEU A 286 5.95 2.40 8.66
N ALA A 287 6.14 3.72 8.60
CA ALA A 287 7.04 4.46 9.48
C ALA A 287 6.65 4.32 10.96
N ARG A 288 5.35 4.35 11.25
CA ARG A 288 4.78 4.24 12.61
C ARG A 288 4.62 2.80 13.11
N ALA A 289 4.64 1.82 12.21
CA ALA A 289 4.48 0.43 12.58
C ALA A 289 5.63 -0.04 13.46
N ASP A 290 5.31 -0.73 14.55
CA ASP A 290 6.29 -1.46 15.34
C ASP A 290 6.73 -2.72 14.59
N MET A 291 7.66 -2.51 13.65
CA MET A 291 8.15 -3.59 12.81
C MET A 291 8.84 -4.69 13.60
N ALA A 292 9.46 -4.37 14.74
CA ALA A 292 10.12 -5.38 15.57
C ALA A 292 9.08 -6.35 16.14
N ALA A 293 8.01 -5.84 16.74
CA ALA A 293 6.93 -6.66 17.28
C ALA A 293 6.18 -7.44 16.18
N ILE A 294 5.96 -6.82 15.03
CA ILE A 294 5.31 -7.45 13.87
C ILE A 294 6.15 -8.62 13.35
N LEU A 295 7.44 -8.40 13.10
CA LEU A 295 8.35 -9.42 12.57
C LEU A 295 8.62 -10.56 13.58
N GLU A 296 8.69 -10.24 14.89
CA GLU A 296 8.84 -11.25 15.92
C GLU A 296 7.64 -12.21 15.97
N THR A 297 6.44 -11.70 15.74
CA THR A 297 5.21 -12.51 15.72
C THR A 297 5.23 -13.53 14.57
N PHE A 298 5.76 -13.19 13.41
CA PHE A 298 5.91 -14.12 12.28
C PHE A 298 6.88 -15.26 12.60
N GLY A 299 8.02 -14.97 13.20
CA GLY A 299 9.03 -15.99 13.52
C GLY A 299 8.57 -16.97 14.60
N ARG A 300 7.85 -16.52 15.65
CA ARG A 300 7.42 -17.34 16.78
C ARG A 300 6.18 -18.20 16.50
N ALA A 301 5.19 -17.63 15.80
CA ALA A 301 3.92 -18.33 15.57
C ALA A 301 4.00 -19.41 14.50
N THR A 302 4.88 -19.25 13.53
CA THR A 302 4.86 -20.06 12.30
C THR A 302 6.14 -20.85 12.06
N ARG A 303 7.21 -20.63 12.85
CA ARG A 303 8.58 -21.14 12.58
C ARG A 303 9.04 -20.79 11.15
N GLN A 304 8.59 -19.70 10.61
CA GLN A 304 8.85 -19.27 9.26
C GLN A 304 10.06 -18.33 9.25
N GLU A 305 11.04 -18.65 8.42
CA GLU A 305 12.34 -17.93 8.42
C GLU A 305 12.28 -16.58 7.70
N ASP A 306 11.30 -16.37 6.77
CA ASP A 306 11.16 -15.11 6.02
C ASP A 306 9.80 -14.43 6.28
N PRO A 307 9.74 -13.46 7.20
CA PRO A 307 8.51 -12.74 7.51
C PRO A 307 7.99 -11.89 6.33
N VAL A 308 8.86 -11.47 5.41
CA VAL A 308 8.46 -10.64 4.26
C VAL A 308 7.61 -11.45 3.28
N VAL A 309 8.01 -12.69 3.01
CA VAL A 309 7.26 -13.61 2.13
C VAL A 309 5.88 -13.92 2.72
N HIS A 310 5.81 -14.24 4.01
CA HIS A 310 4.55 -14.62 4.66
C HIS A 310 3.60 -13.45 4.90
N PHE A 311 4.13 -12.25 5.07
CA PHE A 311 3.30 -11.06 5.15
C PHE A 311 2.50 -10.83 3.87
N TYR A 312 3.08 -11.15 2.69
CA TYR A 312 2.37 -11.01 1.42
C TYR A 312 1.08 -11.83 1.38
N GLU A 313 1.08 -13.04 1.91
CA GLU A 313 -0.15 -13.86 2.01
C GLU A 313 -1.22 -13.18 2.88
N THR A 314 -0.81 -12.69 4.05
CA THR A 314 -1.70 -11.98 4.97
C THR A 314 -2.24 -10.68 4.33
N PHE A 315 -1.38 -9.95 3.65
CA PHE A 315 -1.75 -8.75 2.90
C PHE A 315 -2.75 -9.09 1.77
N LEU A 316 -2.46 -10.09 0.94
CA LEU A 316 -3.32 -10.45 -0.18
C LEU A 316 -4.68 -10.98 0.29
N ALA A 317 -4.72 -11.71 1.40
CA ALA A 317 -5.97 -12.14 2.03
C ALA A 317 -6.87 -10.96 2.44
N ALA A 318 -6.28 -9.85 2.87
CA ALA A 318 -7.00 -8.63 3.22
C ALA A 318 -7.26 -7.74 2.00
N TYR A 319 -6.37 -7.73 1.00
CA TYR A 319 -6.44 -6.89 -0.19
C TYR A 319 -7.50 -7.37 -1.19
N ASP A 320 -7.44 -8.64 -1.58
CA ASP A 320 -8.37 -9.28 -2.50
C ASP A 320 -8.49 -10.79 -2.21
N PRO A 321 -9.42 -11.19 -1.33
CA PRO A 321 -9.66 -12.58 -0.99
C PRO A 321 -10.02 -13.45 -2.20
N ALA A 322 -10.79 -12.91 -3.15
CA ALA A 322 -11.23 -13.63 -4.35
C ALA A 322 -10.05 -13.89 -5.30
N MET A 323 -9.17 -12.91 -5.48
CA MET A 323 -7.94 -13.08 -6.26
C MET A 323 -7.00 -14.09 -5.60
N ARG A 324 -6.85 -14.05 -4.26
CA ARG A 324 -6.07 -15.01 -3.51
C ARG A 324 -6.54 -16.44 -3.78
N GLU A 325 -7.84 -16.67 -3.74
CA GLU A 325 -8.45 -17.96 -4.02
C GLU A 325 -8.26 -18.38 -5.48
N ALA A 326 -8.58 -17.49 -6.44
CA ALA A 326 -8.48 -17.75 -7.87
C ALA A 326 -7.05 -18.05 -8.33
N ARG A 327 -6.04 -17.40 -7.72
CA ARG A 327 -4.62 -17.63 -8.02
C ARG A 327 -3.97 -18.72 -7.18
N GLY A 328 -4.71 -19.32 -6.25
CA GLY A 328 -4.19 -20.36 -5.37
C GLY A 328 -3.02 -19.91 -4.50
N VAL A 329 -3.02 -18.64 -4.06
CA VAL A 329 -1.95 -18.09 -3.21
C VAL A 329 -2.10 -18.63 -1.79
N TYR A 330 -1.73 -19.89 -1.64
CA TYR A 330 -1.63 -20.59 -0.36
C TYR A 330 -0.23 -21.17 -0.25
N TYR A 331 0.53 -20.69 0.73
CA TYR A 331 1.87 -21.21 0.93
C TYR A 331 1.84 -22.58 1.58
N THR A 332 2.64 -23.46 1.02
CA THR A 332 2.88 -24.77 1.64
C THR A 332 3.66 -24.54 2.93
N PRO A 333 3.20 -25.07 4.06
CA PRO A 333 3.92 -24.93 5.34
C PRO A 333 5.36 -25.43 5.22
N GLU A 334 6.30 -24.68 5.77
CA GLU A 334 7.74 -24.94 5.67
C GLU A 334 8.14 -26.38 6.09
N PRO A 335 7.57 -26.99 7.15
CA PRO A 335 7.88 -28.39 7.48
C PRO A 335 7.56 -29.35 6.35
N VAL A 336 6.48 -29.07 5.57
CA VAL A 336 6.07 -29.87 4.42
C VAL A 336 7.02 -29.65 3.25
N VAL A 337 7.36 -28.38 2.95
CA VAL A 337 8.35 -28.03 1.93
C VAL A 337 9.68 -28.70 2.22
N GLY A 338 10.19 -28.55 3.44
CA GLY A 338 11.45 -29.16 3.85
C GLY A 338 11.41 -30.70 3.80
N TYR A 339 10.27 -31.31 4.14
CA TYR A 339 10.11 -32.76 3.99
C TYR A 339 10.18 -33.19 2.53
N ILE A 340 9.47 -32.51 1.64
CA ILE A 340 9.46 -32.82 0.21
C ILE A 340 10.87 -32.68 -0.39
N VAL A 341 11.54 -31.56 -0.13
CA VAL A 341 12.89 -31.28 -0.65
C VAL A 341 13.90 -32.32 -0.17
N ARG A 342 13.90 -32.63 1.14
CA ARG A 342 14.77 -33.70 1.69
C ARG A 342 14.44 -35.07 1.12
N SER A 343 13.17 -35.38 0.84
CA SER A 343 12.75 -36.62 0.26
C SER A 343 13.28 -36.77 -1.18
N VAL A 344 13.20 -35.69 -1.98
CA VAL A 344 13.77 -35.65 -3.34
C VAL A 344 15.28 -35.86 -3.29
N ASP A 345 15.99 -35.13 -2.39
CA ASP A 345 17.44 -35.29 -2.19
C ASP A 345 17.83 -36.74 -1.86
N ALA A 346 17.08 -37.39 -0.96
CA ALA A 346 17.29 -38.80 -0.59
C ALA A 346 17.02 -39.76 -1.76
N LEU A 347 15.98 -39.51 -2.55
CA LEU A 347 15.66 -40.30 -3.74
C LEU A 347 16.75 -40.21 -4.80
N LEU A 348 17.28 -39.00 -5.07
CA LEU A 348 18.39 -38.79 -6.00
C LEU A 348 19.62 -39.58 -5.59
N LYS A 349 19.97 -39.58 -4.31
CA LYS A 349 21.08 -40.34 -3.75
C LYS A 349 20.87 -41.86 -3.89
N LYS A 350 19.67 -42.34 -3.55
CA LYS A 350 19.37 -43.75 -3.43
C LYS A 350 19.08 -44.43 -4.77
N HIS A 351 18.36 -43.78 -5.69
CA HIS A 351 17.79 -44.39 -6.87
C HIS A 351 18.36 -43.90 -8.20
N PHE A 352 19.04 -42.72 -8.20
CA PHE A 352 19.51 -42.10 -9.44
C PHE A 352 21.03 -42.02 -9.56
N ALA A 353 21.76 -42.66 -8.66
CA ALA A 353 23.23 -42.65 -8.62
C ALA A 353 23.83 -41.24 -8.61
N MET A 354 23.20 -40.33 -7.83
CA MET A 354 23.67 -38.97 -7.59
C MET A 354 24.04 -38.83 -6.11
N PRO A 355 25.23 -39.20 -5.68
CA PRO A 355 25.61 -39.22 -4.24
C PRO A 355 25.55 -37.84 -3.57
N GLU A 356 25.71 -36.77 -4.34
CA GLU A 356 25.58 -35.38 -3.86
C GLU A 356 24.10 -34.92 -3.76
N GLY A 357 23.15 -35.75 -4.24
CA GLY A 357 21.72 -35.39 -4.23
C GLY A 357 21.44 -34.16 -5.07
N LEU A 358 20.75 -33.17 -4.46
CA LEU A 358 20.43 -31.89 -5.11
C LEU A 358 21.68 -31.04 -5.45
N ALA A 359 22.82 -31.32 -4.84
CA ALA A 359 24.08 -30.65 -5.14
C ALA A 359 24.84 -31.27 -6.32
N HIS A 360 24.23 -32.23 -7.04
CA HIS A 360 24.89 -32.92 -8.15
C HIS A 360 25.13 -31.99 -9.34
N ALA A 361 26.40 -31.75 -9.67
CA ALA A 361 26.83 -30.86 -10.76
C ALA A 361 27.25 -31.60 -12.05
N GLY A 362 27.00 -32.90 -12.14
CA GLY A 362 27.34 -33.70 -13.32
C GLY A 362 26.57 -33.25 -14.56
N LYS A 363 27.29 -33.19 -15.71
CA LYS A 363 26.72 -32.79 -17.01
C LYS A 363 26.51 -33.99 -17.92
N THR A 364 25.67 -33.84 -18.92
CA THR A 364 25.37 -34.80 -19.97
C THR A 364 25.13 -34.08 -21.29
N ILE A 365 25.30 -34.79 -22.38
CA ILE A 365 25.04 -34.29 -23.74
C ILE A 365 23.65 -34.74 -24.18
N ILE A 366 22.80 -33.79 -24.54
CA ILE A 366 21.49 -34.04 -25.15
C ILE A 366 21.44 -33.49 -26.57
N LYS A 367 20.56 -34.06 -27.40
CA LYS A 367 20.33 -33.55 -28.76
C LYS A 367 19.16 -32.59 -28.74
N VAL A 368 19.40 -31.33 -29.11
CA VAL A 368 18.38 -30.27 -29.17
C VAL A 368 18.22 -29.77 -30.59
N PRO A 369 17.04 -29.24 -30.97
CA PRO A 369 16.85 -28.52 -32.23
C PRO A 369 17.82 -27.35 -32.31
N PRO A 370 18.39 -27.00 -33.47
CA PRO A 370 19.23 -25.86 -33.62
C PRO A 370 18.41 -24.55 -33.44
N PRO A 371 19.06 -23.44 -33.06
CA PRO A 371 18.40 -22.13 -32.98
C PRO A 371 17.77 -21.77 -34.32
N PRO A 372 16.66 -20.98 -34.35
CA PRO A 372 15.94 -20.61 -35.58
C PRO A 372 16.82 -19.97 -36.65
N GLU A 373 17.87 -19.26 -36.23
CA GLU A 373 18.85 -18.64 -37.15
C GLU A 373 19.74 -19.63 -37.88
N ALA A 374 20.03 -20.78 -37.26
CA ALA A 374 20.86 -21.84 -37.86
C ALA A 374 20.03 -22.79 -38.72
N ALA A 375 18.70 -22.79 -38.59
CA ALA A 375 17.81 -23.69 -39.34
C ALA A 375 17.53 -23.23 -40.78
N LYS A 376 18.10 -22.11 -41.26
CA LYS A 376 17.83 -21.53 -42.57
C LYS A 376 18.36 -22.30 -43.79
N ASN A 377 19.17 -23.33 -43.60
CA ASN A 377 19.85 -24.02 -44.72
C ASN A 377 19.62 -25.52 -44.81
N GLY A 378 18.41 -26.03 -44.67
CA GLY A 378 18.11 -27.43 -44.92
C GLY A 378 17.78 -28.26 -43.68
N LYS A 379 17.52 -29.53 -43.78
CA LYS A 379 16.94 -30.45 -42.79
C LYS A 379 17.32 -30.10 -41.34
N PRO A 380 16.36 -29.96 -40.42
CA PRO A 380 16.63 -29.67 -39.00
C PRO A 380 17.47 -30.85 -38.44
N GLY A 381 18.77 -30.68 -38.40
CA GLY A 381 19.65 -31.57 -37.68
C GLY A 381 19.60 -31.23 -36.20
N TYR A 382 19.64 -32.24 -35.34
CA TYR A 382 19.85 -32.01 -33.93
C TYR A 382 21.33 -31.65 -33.68
N ILE A 383 21.59 -30.70 -32.79
CA ILE A 383 22.93 -30.37 -32.31
C ILE A 383 23.15 -30.92 -30.92
N ASP A 384 24.37 -31.33 -30.61
CA ASP A 384 24.75 -31.73 -29.28
C ASP A 384 24.82 -30.52 -28.36
N HIS A 385 24.12 -30.61 -27.23
CA HIS A 385 24.06 -29.54 -26.23
C HIS A 385 24.43 -30.13 -24.85
N GLU A 386 25.48 -29.57 -24.23
CA GLU A 386 25.84 -29.92 -22.87
C GLU A 386 24.90 -29.27 -21.89
N THR A 387 24.35 -30.05 -20.98
CA THR A 387 23.44 -29.54 -19.92
C THR A 387 23.67 -30.31 -18.62
N HIS A 388 23.24 -29.74 -17.51
CA HIS A 388 23.24 -30.42 -16.23
C HIS A 388 22.37 -31.70 -16.31
N ARG A 389 22.87 -32.78 -15.72
CA ARG A 389 22.13 -34.03 -15.61
C ARG A 389 20.92 -33.93 -14.69
N LEU A 390 21.02 -33.05 -13.65
CA LEU A 390 19.92 -32.69 -12.77
C LEU A 390 19.43 -31.29 -13.13
N GLN A 391 18.17 -31.19 -13.54
CA GLN A 391 17.49 -29.91 -13.73
C GLN A 391 16.30 -29.84 -12.80
N ILE A 392 16.14 -28.69 -12.13
CA ILE A 392 15.07 -28.45 -11.16
C ILE A 392 14.11 -27.44 -11.75
N LEU A 393 12.85 -27.83 -11.88
CA LEU A 393 11.77 -26.99 -12.36
C LEU A 393 10.70 -26.88 -11.27
N ASP A 394 10.40 -25.66 -10.86
CA ASP A 394 9.22 -25.34 -10.08
C ASP A 394 8.21 -24.60 -10.98
N PRO A 395 7.20 -25.31 -11.53
CA PRO A 395 6.24 -24.73 -12.47
C PRO A 395 5.21 -23.82 -11.78
N ALA A 396 5.18 -23.79 -10.45
CA ALA A 396 4.27 -23.02 -9.63
C ALA A 396 5.03 -22.23 -8.53
N THR A 397 6.10 -21.59 -8.93
CA THR A 397 7.13 -20.98 -8.06
C THR A 397 6.56 -20.11 -6.95
N GLY A 398 5.46 -19.35 -7.22
CA GLY A 398 4.90 -18.43 -6.24
C GLY A 398 5.96 -17.43 -5.77
N THR A 399 6.20 -17.38 -4.47
CA THR A 399 7.28 -16.58 -3.85
C THR A 399 8.65 -17.28 -3.82
N GLY A 400 8.75 -18.47 -4.41
CA GLY A 400 10.00 -19.22 -4.48
C GLY A 400 10.32 -20.06 -3.24
N THR A 401 9.35 -20.34 -2.38
CA THR A 401 9.57 -21.09 -1.13
C THR A 401 10.24 -22.45 -1.36
N PHE A 402 9.81 -23.21 -2.39
CA PHE A 402 10.44 -24.47 -2.75
C PHE A 402 11.87 -24.28 -3.29
N LEU A 403 12.07 -23.31 -4.18
CA LEU A 403 13.41 -23.00 -4.70
C LEU A 403 14.37 -22.57 -3.60
N HIS A 404 13.90 -21.74 -2.67
CA HIS A 404 14.68 -21.36 -1.49
C HIS A 404 15.09 -22.58 -0.67
N ALA A 405 14.15 -23.49 -0.38
CA ALA A 405 14.44 -24.72 0.37
C ALA A 405 15.41 -25.65 -0.39
N VAL A 406 15.30 -25.73 -1.72
CA VAL A 406 16.27 -26.46 -2.56
C VAL A 406 17.67 -25.85 -2.44
N ILE A 407 17.80 -24.52 -2.55
CA ILE A 407 19.08 -23.82 -2.39
C ILE A 407 19.67 -24.09 -1.01
N GLN A 408 18.86 -24.01 0.05
CA GLN A 408 19.31 -24.29 1.42
C GLN A 408 19.78 -25.75 1.56
N GLN A 409 19.02 -26.70 1.03
CA GLN A 409 19.40 -28.13 1.06
C GLN A 409 20.71 -28.38 0.28
N THR A 410 20.85 -27.76 -0.89
CA THR A 410 22.09 -27.84 -1.70
C THR A 410 23.27 -27.24 -0.96
N ARG A 411 23.10 -26.06 -0.33
CA ARG A 411 24.16 -25.41 0.44
C ARG A 411 24.65 -26.23 1.62
N GLN A 412 23.78 -27.06 2.23
CA GLN A 412 24.19 -27.94 3.34
C GLN A 412 25.32 -28.90 2.94
N HIS A 413 25.39 -29.27 1.66
CA HIS A 413 26.49 -30.10 1.13
C HIS A 413 27.85 -29.38 1.21
N PHE A 414 27.86 -28.06 1.20
CA PHE A 414 29.08 -27.25 1.23
C PHE A 414 29.41 -26.69 2.62
N VAL A 415 28.64 -27.01 3.66
CA VAL A 415 28.93 -26.56 5.03
C VAL A 415 30.27 -27.11 5.48
N GLY A 416 31.16 -26.23 5.92
CA GLY A 416 32.54 -26.56 6.28
C GLY A 416 33.52 -26.60 5.10
N ASN A 417 33.06 -26.44 3.87
CA ASN A 417 33.86 -26.31 2.65
C ASN A 417 33.20 -25.29 1.71
N ASP A 418 33.21 -24.02 2.09
CA ASP A 418 32.50 -22.95 1.36
C ASP A 418 33.21 -22.53 0.06
N GLY A 419 34.47 -22.91 -0.15
CA GLY A 419 35.25 -22.52 -1.34
C GLY A 419 34.61 -22.86 -2.69
N PRO A 420 34.06 -24.06 -2.89
CA PRO A 420 33.39 -24.45 -4.14
C PRO A 420 32.00 -23.83 -4.34
N TRP A 421 31.35 -23.30 -3.29
CA TRP A 421 29.98 -22.79 -3.37
C TRP A 421 29.75 -21.69 -4.41
N PRO A 422 30.61 -20.65 -4.52
CA PRO A 422 30.43 -19.64 -5.55
C PRO A 422 30.48 -20.18 -6.98
N GLY A 423 31.36 -21.16 -7.23
CA GLY A 423 31.43 -21.84 -8.52
C GLY A 423 30.17 -22.66 -8.83
N HIS A 424 29.67 -23.39 -7.83
CA HIS A 424 28.44 -24.17 -7.97
C HIS A 424 27.20 -23.30 -8.25
N VAL A 425 27.12 -22.09 -7.67
CA VAL A 425 26.04 -21.13 -7.92
C VAL A 425 26.14 -20.48 -9.30
N ALA A 426 27.37 -20.33 -9.82
CA ALA A 426 27.61 -19.72 -11.12
C ALA A 426 27.40 -20.68 -12.30
N ASP A 427 27.56 -21.99 -12.09
CA ASP A 427 27.39 -23.06 -13.07
C ASP A 427 25.93 -23.48 -13.22
#